data_d7cf1f067032655d3ec5afb102ac1ac8
#
_entry.id   d7cf1f067032655d3ec5afb102ac1ac8
#
_cell.length_a   1.000
_cell.length_b   1.000
_cell.length_c   1.000
_cell.angle_alpha   90.00
_cell.angle_beta   90.00
_cell.angle_gamma   90.00
#
_symmetry.space_group_name_H-M   'P 1'
#
loop_
_entity.id
_entity.type
_entity.pdbx_description
1 polymer ?
#
loop_
_entity_poly.entity_id
_entity_poly.type
_entity_poly.pdbx_seq_one_letter_code
_entity_poly.pdbx_strand_id
1 'polypeptide(L)'
;MRLAQAIGVDIPDIELVELTRLEHLPDIRLADEPYAYAIRRFDRSESGRVHTEDFAQIFEIYPHDKYRGKNYDQIAAYLYEFGSESLADTQQMARRLLANILLANGDAHVKNWSMIYPNQADVRLAPAYDIVTTLAYI
;
A
#
# COMPACT_ATOMS: atom_id res chain seq x y z
N MET A 1 -3.47 8.09 -5.86
CA MET A 1 -2.13 8.23 -5.22
C MET A 1 -1.68 9.70 -5.07
N ARG A 2 -1.59 10.55 -6.11
CA ARG A 2 -1.14 11.96 -5.95
C ARG A 2 -1.98 12.80 -4.98
N LEU A 3 -3.29 12.61 -4.95
CA LEU A 3 -4.16 13.29 -3.97
C LEU A 3 -3.87 12.83 -2.53
N ALA A 4 -3.60 11.56 -2.33
CA ALA A 4 -3.18 11.05 -1.02
C ALA A 4 -1.83 11.64 -0.58
N GLN A 5 -0.87 11.74 -1.50
CA GLN A 5 0.41 12.42 -1.24
C GLN A 5 0.22 13.89 -0.83
N ALA A 6 -0.66 14.61 -1.50
CA ALA A 6 -0.93 16.02 -1.22
C ALA A 6 -1.46 16.28 0.20
N ILE A 7 -2.10 15.30 0.84
CA ILE A 7 -2.54 15.36 2.24
C ILE A 7 -1.55 14.71 3.22
N GLY A 8 -0.33 14.46 2.77
CA GLY A 8 0.76 13.96 3.61
C GLY A 8 0.76 12.45 3.86
N VAL A 9 0.08 11.67 3.03
CA VAL A 9 0.25 10.19 3.02
C VAL A 9 1.59 9.86 2.39
N ASP A 10 2.39 9.08 3.09
CA ASP A 10 3.63 8.54 2.55
C ASP A 10 3.32 7.52 1.45
N ILE A 11 3.79 7.79 0.24
CA ILE A 11 3.63 6.93 -0.94
C ILE A 11 4.97 6.74 -1.62
N PRO A 12 5.21 5.61 -2.30
CA PRO A 12 6.37 5.45 -3.18
C PRO A 12 6.33 6.43 -4.36
N ASP A 13 7.47 6.61 -5.04
CA ASP A 13 7.51 7.32 -6.31
C ASP A 13 6.56 6.69 -7.33
N ILE A 14 5.80 7.52 -8.01
CA ILE A 14 4.82 7.10 -9.01
C ILE A 14 4.99 7.88 -10.31
N GLU A 15 4.80 7.21 -11.44
CA GLU A 15 4.89 7.79 -12.77
C GLU A 15 3.83 7.21 -13.70
N LEU A 16 3.35 8.02 -14.67
CA LEU A 16 2.65 7.53 -15.84
C LEU A 16 3.66 7.36 -16.96
N VAL A 17 3.89 6.12 -17.37
CA VAL A 17 4.87 5.75 -18.40
C VAL A 17 4.13 5.40 -19.68
N GLU A 18 4.56 5.97 -20.82
CA GLU A 18 4.01 5.57 -22.12
C GLU A 18 4.26 4.07 -22.38
N LEU A 19 3.24 3.34 -22.80
CA LEU A 19 3.36 1.90 -23.07
C LEU A 19 4.44 1.59 -24.10
N THR A 20 4.69 2.50 -25.05
CA THR A 20 5.74 2.38 -26.06
C THR A 20 7.17 2.41 -25.50
N ARG A 21 7.35 2.88 -24.27
CA ARG A 21 8.65 2.91 -23.56
C ARG A 21 8.90 1.66 -22.73
N LEU A 22 7.90 0.79 -22.59
CA LEU A 22 8.04 -0.43 -21.81
C LEU A 22 8.63 -1.55 -22.68
N GLU A 23 9.71 -2.15 -22.20
CA GLU A 23 10.39 -3.28 -22.85
C GLU A 23 9.98 -4.60 -22.17
N HIS A 24 10.09 -5.69 -22.91
CA HIS A 24 9.87 -7.05 -22.40
C HIS A 24 8.50 -7.30 -21.74
N LEU A 25 7.47 -6.65 -22.27
CA LEU A 25 6.10 -6.92 -21.83
C LEU A 25 5.74 -8.39 -22.13
N PRO A 26 5.05 -9.07 -21.19
CA PRO A 26 4.51 -10.39 -21.48
C PRO A 26 3.47 -10.31 -22.61
N ASP A 27 3.27 -11.43 -23.31
CA ASP A 27 2.23 -11.55 -24.35
C ASP A 27 0.84 -11.62 -23.71
N ILE A 28 0.35 -10.45 -23.27
CA ILE A 28 -0.97 -10.25 -22.69
C ILE A 28 -1.70 -9.15 -23.44
N ARG A 29 -3.01 -9.28 -23.52
CA ARG A 29 -3.85 -8.20 -24.05
C ARG A 29 -3.82 -7.01 -23.07
N LEU A 30 -3.17 -5.93 -23.47
CA LEU A 30 -3.17 -4.66 -22.74
C LEU A 30 -4.49 -3.91 -23.01
N ALA A 31 -4.87 -3.04 -22.08
CA ALA A 31 -5.95 -2.08 -22.29
C ALA A 31 -5.59 -1.13 -23.45
N ASP A 32 -6.58 -0.62 -24.15
CA ASP A 32 -6.39 0.39 -25.20
C ASP A 32 -6.17 1.78 -24.58
N GLU A 33 -5.08 1.90 -23.85
CA GLU A 33 -4.65 3.12 -23.17
C GLU A 33 -3.19 3.41 -23.50
N PRO A 34 -2.79 4.69 -23.67
CA PRO A 34 -1.43 5.02 -24.05
C PRO A 34 -0.42 4.93 -22.90
N TYR A 35 -0.89 4.87 -21.65
CA TYR A 35 -0.03 4.94 -20.46
C TYR A 35 -0.23 3.76 -19.52
N ALA A 36 0.88 3.35 -18.89
CA ALA A 36 0.87 2.47 -17.73
C ALA A 36 1.16 3.27 -16.45
N TYR A 37 0.53 2.89 -15.35
CA TYR A 37 0.85 3.38 -14.04
C TYR A 37 2.04 2.59 -13.48
N ALA A 38 3.14 3.29 -13.22
CA ALA A 38 4.34 2.74 -12.63
C ALA A 38 4.46 3.19 -11.16
N ILE A 39 4.82 2.28 -10.29
CA ILE A 39 5.08 2.53 -8.88
C ILE A 39 6.44 1.92 -8.50
N ARG A 40 7.29 2.70 -7.84
CA ARG A 40 8.57 2.22 -7.35
C ARG A 40 8.37 1.23 -6.22
N ARG A 41 9.03 0.10 -6.30
CA ARG A 41 8.98 -0.90 -5.22
C ARG A 41 9.73 -0.41 -4.00
N PHE A 42 9.04 -0.25 -2.87
CA PHE A 42 9.62 0.13 -1.60
C PHE A 42 10.31 -1.04 -0.87
N ASP A 43 9.98 -2.27 -1.27
CA ASP A 43 10.58 -3.50 -0.74
C ASP A 43 11.87 -3.91 -1.47
N ARG A 44 12.53 -2.93 -2.11
CA ARG A 44 13.83 -3.08 -2.78
C ARG A 44 14.75 -1.93 -2.41
N SER A 45 16.00 -2.26 -2.10
CA SER A 45 17.09 -1.35 -1.84
C SER A 45 18.30 -1.73 -2.69
N GLU A 46 19.36 -0.94 -2.63
CA GLU A 46 20.64 -1.26 -3.28
C GLU A 46 21.25 -2.56 -2.73
N SER A 47 21.00 -2.87 -1.46
CA SER A 47 21.45 -4.11 -0.81
C SER A 47 20.57 -5.32 -1.08
N GLY A 48 19.45 -5.17 -1.81
CA GLY A 48 18.55 -6.27 -2.17
C GLY A 48 17.12 -6.11 -1.70
N ARG A 49 16.52 -7.20 -1.28
CA ARG A 49 15.12 -7.22 -0.81
C ARG A 49 15.01 -6.70 0.61
N VAL A 50 14.00 -5.85 0.85
CA VAL A 50 13.56 -5.46 2.19
C VAL A 50 12.35 -6.32 2.56
N HIS A 51 12.39 -6.93 3.73
CA HIS A 51 11.28 -7.78 4.20
C HIS A 51 10.02 -6.95 4.43
N THR A 52 8.88 -7.49 4.01
CA THR A 52 7.56 -6.89 4.22
C THR A 52 6.53 -7.97 4.52
N GLU A 53 5.56 -7.65 5.37
CA GLU A 53 4.41 -8.50 5.66
C GLU A 53 3.13 -7.66 5.58
N ASP A 54 2.15 -8.11 4.81
CA ASP A 54 0.83 -7.48 4.84
C ASP A 54 0.07 -7.88 6.12
N PHE A 55 -0.93 -7.08 6.51
CA PHE A 55 -1.67 -7.35 7.74
C PHE A 55 -2.56 -8.60 7.66
N ALA A 56 -2.82 -9.15 6.49
CA ALA A 56 -3.45 -10.46 6.40
C ALA A 56 -2.46 -11.57 6.83
N GLN A 57 -1.18 -11.44 6.48
CA GLN A 57 -0.11 -12.35 6.95
C GLN A 57 0.08 -12.21 8.47
N ILE A 58 0.24 -10.98 8.97
CA ILE A 58 0.43 -10.69 10.40
C ILE A 58 -0.72 -11.24 11.26
N PHE A 59 -1.95 -11.14 10.78
CA PHE A 59 -3.15 -11.60 11.48
C PHE A 59 -3.57 -13.02 11.09
N GLU A 60 -2.79 -13.74 10.29
CA GLU A 60 -3.07 -15.09 9.82
C GLU A 60 -4.44 -15.23 9.12
N ILE A 61 -4.81 -14.19 8.32
CA ILE A 61 -6.08 -14.13 7.59
C ILE A 61 -5.90 -14.74 6.20
N TYR A 62 -6.70 -15.75 5.87
CA TYR A 62 -6.70 -16.35 4.55
C TYR A 62 -7.30 -15.41 3.47
N PRO A 63 -6.91 -15.52 2.20
CA PRO A 63 -7.35 -14.61 1.13
C PRO A 63 -8.87 -14.47 0.97
N HIS A 64 -9.63 -15.52 1.25
CA HIS A 64 -11.11 -15.51 1.17
C HIS A 64 -11.78 -14.75 2.32
N ASP A 65 -11.04 -14.48 3.42
CA ASP A 65 -11.53 -13.76 4.59
C ASP A 65 -10.99 -12.31 4.68
N LYS A 66 -10.34 -11.81 3.62
CA LYS A 66 -9.67 -10.49 3.61
C LYS A 66 -10.55 -9.29 4.01
N TYR A 67 -11.87 -9.44 3.95
CA TYR A 67 -12.85 -8.44 4.39
C TYR A 67 -13.51 -8.77 5.74
N ARG A 68 -13.07 -9.85 6.40
CA ARG A 68 -13.68 -10.34 7.64
C ARG A 68 -12.67 -10.42 8.77
N GLY A 69 -13.15 -10.31 9.99
CA GLY A 69 -12.42 -10.68 11.21
C GLY A 69 -11.43 -9.68 11.76
N LYS A 70 -10.95 -8.71 10.98
CA LYS A 70 -10.03 -7.67 11.44
C LYS A 70 -10.39 -6.31 10.86
N ASN A 71 -10.24 -5.27 11.67
CA ASN A 71 -10.57 -3.90 11.34
C ASN A 71 -9.35 -2.97 11.49
N TYR A 72 -9.56 -1.71 11.16
CA TYR A 72 -8.49 -0.71 11.24
C TYR A 72 -8.03 -0.42 12.66
N ASP A 73 -8.87 -0.61 13.70
CA ASP A 73 -8.48 -0.42 15.10
C ASP A 73 -7.39 -1.42 15.49
N GLN A 74 -7.47 -2.64 14.98
CA GLN A 74 -6.48 -3.68 15.23
C GLN A 74 -5.15 -3.42 14.51
N ILE A 75 -5.21 -2.85 13.29
CA ILE A 75 -4.00 -2.37 12.61
C ILE A 75 -3.36 -1.22 13.42
N ALA A 76 -4.16 -0.24 13.87
CA ALA A 76 -3.68 0.86 14.68
C ALA A 76 -3.05 0.38 15.99
N ALA A 77 -3.70 -0.56 16.68
CA ALA A 77 -3.17 -1.15 17.92
C ALA A 77 -1.84 -1.87 17.67
N TYR A 78 -1.75 -2.64 16.61
CA TYR A 78 -0.50 -3.33 16.24
C TYR A 78 0.64 -2.35 15.93
N LEU A 79 0.37 -1.30 15.15
CA LEU A 79 1.34 -0.25 14.84
C LEU A 79 1.83 0.46 16.09
N TYR A 80 0.91 0.74 17.03
CA TYR A 80 1.25 1.41 18.29
C TYR A 80 2.10 0.52 19.22
N GLU A 81 1.83 -0.77 19.26
CA GLU A 81 2.50 -1.73 20.13
C GLU A 81 3.87 -2.17 19.59
N PHE A 82 3.95 -2.45 18.28
CA PHE A 82 5.11 -3.09 17.66
C PHE A 82 5.92 -2.18 16.73
N GLY A 83 5.38 -1.03 16.31
CA GLY A 83 6.08 -0.10 15.44
C GLY A 83 7.23 0.61 16.14
N SER A 84 8.38 0.73 15.49
CA SER A 84 9.56 1.44 16.02
C SER A 84 9.32 2.95 16.18
N GLU A 85 8.41 3.53 15.39
CA GLU A 85 7.96 4.91 15.50
C GLU A 85 6.42 4.96 15.62
N SER A 86 5.90 4.35 16.66
CA SER A 86 4.49 4.05 16.89
C SER A 86 3.55 5.23 16.59
N LEU A 87 3.88 6.43 17.11
CA LEU A 87 3.04 7.61 16.92
C LEU A 87 3.03 8.08 15.45
N ALA A 88 4.20 8.13 14.81
CA ALA A 88 4.33 8.57 13.42
C ALA A 88 3.61 7.60 12.48
N ASP A 89 3.77 6.31 12.68
CA ASP A 89 3.15 5.27 11.87
C ASP A 89 1.62 5.22 12.07
N THR A 90 1.14 5.41 13.30
CA THR A 90 -0.31 5.53 13.58
C THR A 90 -0.91 6.79 12.95
N GLN A 91 -0.19 7.91 12.95
CA GLN A 91 -0.62 9.13 12.26
C GLN A 91 -0.65 8.94 10.75
N GLN A 92 0.34 8.26 10.16
CA GLN A 92 0.33 7.90 8.74
C GLN A 92 -0.84 6.97 8.40
N MET A 93 -1.14 6.00 9.25
CA MET A 93 -2.31 5.16 9.10
C MET A 93 -3.61 5.97 9.08
N ALA A 94 -3.79 6.89 10.03
CA ALA A 94 -4.98 7.74 10.11
C ALA A 94 -5.16 8.61 8.85
N ARG A 95 -4.07 9.23 8.33
CA ARG A 95 -4.10 9.99 7.07
C ARG A 95 -4.48 9.11 5.89
N ARG A 96 -3.91 7.90 5.80
CA ARG A 96 -4.21 6.92 4.74
C ARG A 96 -5.66 6.46 4.80
N LEU A 97 -6.20 6.19 5.99
CA LEU A 97 -7.60 5.83 6.17
C LEU A 97 -8.52 6.96 5.70
N LEU A 98 -8.22 8.20 6.08
CA LEU A 98 -8.96 9.38 5.61
C LEU A 98 -8.89 9.52 4.07
N ALA A 99 -7.70 9.31 3.47
CA ALA A 99 -7.54 9.32 2.02
C ALA A 99 -8.43 8.26 1.34
N ASN A 100 -8.46 7.04 1.84
CA ASN A 100 -9.31 5.97 1.32
C ASN A 100 -10.79 6.32 1.38
N ILE A 101 -11.25 6.92 2.48
CA ILE A 101 -12.64 7.38 2.64
C ILE A 101 -12.97 8.49 1.64
N LEU A 102 -12.15 9.54 1.57
CA LEU A 102 -12.38 10.69 0.68
C LEU A 102 -12.31 10.33 -0.81
N LEU A 103 -11.49 9.35 -1.17
CA LEU A 103 -11.35 8.83 -2.54
C LEU A 103 -12.37 7.72 -2.85
N ALA A 104 -13.22 7.37 -1.89
CA ALA A 104 -14.17 6.27 -2.01
C ALA A 104 -13.51 4.96 -2.49
N ASN A 105 -12.39 4.60 -1.85
CA ASN A 105 -11.71 3.33 -2.09
C ASN A 105 -12.44 2.21 -1.34
N GLY A 106 -13.35 1.51 -2.00
CA GLY A 106 -14.12 0.39 -1.44
C GLY A 106 -13.34 -0.93 -1.36
N ASP A 107 -12.11 -0.98 -1.88
CA ASP A 107 -11.26 -2.18 -1.85
C ASP A 107 -10.07 -2.05 -0.88
N ALA A 108 -10.13 -1.12 0.07
CA ALA A 108 -9.10 -0.91 1.08
C ALA A 108 -9.17 -1.99 2.19
N HIS A 109 -8.73 -3.21 1.89
CA HIS A 109 -8.72 -4.33 2.83
C HIS A 109 -7.35 -4.51 3.52
N VAL A 110 -7.26 -5.43 4.49
CA VAL A 110 -6.05 -5.64 5.32
C VAL A 110 -4.78 -5.99 4.53
N LYS A 111 -4.90 -6.57 3.33
CA LYS A 111 -3.74 -6.84 2.46
C LYS A 111 -3.16 -5.59 1.78
N ASN A 112 -3.87 -4.47 1.81
CA ASN A 112 -3.39 -3.19 1.26
C ASN A 112 -2.58 -2.39 2.29
N TRP A 113 -2.33 -2.97 3.46
CA TRP A 113 -1.55 -2.42 4.54
C TRP A 113 -0.42 -3.38 4.87
N SER A 114 0.81 -2.88 4.95
CA SER A 114 1.97 -3.72 5.24
C SER A 114 2.89 -3.07 6.26
N MET A 115 3.58 -3.93 6.99
CA MET A 115 4.78 -3.55 7.71
C MET A 115 6.00 -3.73 6.81
N ILE A 116 7.00 -2.90 7.00
CA ILE A 116 8.31 -3.00 6.36
C ILE A 116 9.39 -3.08 7.43
N TYR A 117 10.40 -3.89 7.17
CA TYR A 117 11.52 -4.16 8.07
C TYR A 117 12.82 -3.69 7.39
N PRO A 118 13.14 -2.37 7.44
CA PRO A 118 14.29 -1.79 6.74
C PRO A 118 15.62 -2.41 7.18
N ASN A 119 15.67 -2.88 8.41
CA ASN A 119 16.78 -3.63 9.02
C ASN A 119 16.21 -4.62 10.06
N GLN A 120 17.08 -5.31 10.79
CA GLN A 120 16.65 -6.30 11.78
C GLN A 120 16.00 -5.72 13.06
N ALA A 121 16.11 -4.41 13.27
CA ALA A 121 15.65 -3.75 14.50
C ALA A 121 14.39 -2.89 14.27
N ASP A 122 14.26 -2.29 13.09
CA ASP A 122 13.17 -1.34 12.81
C ASP A 122 11.99 -2.02 12.16
N VAL A 123 10.82 -1.74 12.70
CA VAL A 123 9.51 -2.20 12.20
C VAL A 123 8.65 -0.97 11.95
N ARG A 124 8.26 -0.71 10.71
CA ARG A 124 7.56 0.51 10.31
C ARG A 124 6.33 0.21 9.46
N LEU A 125 5.38 1.11 9.45
CA LEU A 125 4.32 1.08 8.44
C LEU A 125 4.95 1.33 7.06
N ALA A 126 4.73 0.40 6.11
CA ALA A 126 5.21 0.56 4.74
C ALA A 126 4.52 1.76 4.05
N PRO A 127 5.16 2.40 3.06
CA PRO A 127 4.53 3.41 2.23
C PRO A 127 3.20 2.91 1.65
N ALA A 128 2.25 3.82 1.42
CA ALA A 128 0.93 3.44 0.94
C ALA A 128 0.95 3.03 -0.53
N TYR A 129 0.26 1.97 -0.83
CA TYR A 129 0.02 1.49 -2.20
C TYR A 129 -1.46 1.21 -2.38
N ASP A 130 -1.89 1.00 -3.61
CA ASP A 130 -3.25 0.58 -3.96
C ASP A 130 -4.37 1.50 -3.44
N ILE A 131 -4.07 2.82 -3.37
CA ILE A 131 -5.09 3.85 -3.09
C ILE A 131 -5.73 4.26 -4.42
N VAL A 132 -6.87 3.67 -4.71
CA VAL A 132 -7.64 3.89 -5.93
C VAL A 132 -9.09 4.26 -5.60
N THR A 133 -9.77 4.95 -6.50
CA THR A 133 -11.23 5.11 -6.39
C THR A 133 -11.92 3.89 -7.02
N THR A 134 -12.95 3.39 -6.36
CA THR A 134 -13.76 2.28 -6.87
C THR A 134 -15.13 2.74 -7.37
N LEU A 135 -15.40 4.05 -7.37
CA LEU A 135 -16.68 4.63 -7.82
C LEU A 135 -17.03 4.29 -9.28
N ALA A 136 -16.03 4.06 -10.13
CA ALA A 136 -16.25 3.71 -11.54
C ALA A 136 -16.78 2.28 -11.74
N TYR A 137 -16.83 1.47 -10.68
CA TYR A 137 -17.25 0.07 -10.72
C TYR A 137 -18.59 -0.20 -10.01
N ILE A 138 -19.32 0.87 -9.64
CA ILE A 138 -20.64 0.80 -9.01
C ILE A 138 -21.75 0.94 -10.04
#